data_2973d89e6ff78fdb47b5058e96fad549
#
_entry.id   2973d89e6ff78fdb47b5058e96fad549
#
_cell.length_a   1.000
_cell.length_b   1.000
_cell.length_c   1.000
_cell.angle_alpha   90.00
_cell.angle_beta   90.00
_cell.angle_gamma   90.00
#
_symmetry.space_group_name_H-M   'P 1'
#
loop_
_entity.id
_entity.type
_entity.pdbx_description
1 polymer ?
#
loop_
_entity_poly.entity_id
_entity_poly.type
_entity_poly.pdbx_seq_one_letter_code
_entity_poly.pdbx_strand_id
1 'polypeptide(L)'
;DQYLSENLQAEEKQAASFQELLDESDALYVISAPSKHYAQIKEALEAGKHVLCESPITLQPQQWKELKEIAKDKKVVLMDSIKTAYSVAYYRLLLLAKGGIIGDIMSVDATCTSLVDFDPTQDSQKSLYEWNSICAWGPTALLPIFQLLGTEYSSKQIATHFLDKAKRYDAFTKISFLYPHAVASLKVGQGVKSEGELIISGTKGYIYVPAPWWKTDYFEVRYENPQNNKRYFYQLDGEGLRYMLLSFLKAIRTGKDFSYVSDDISEEIVRT
;
A
#
# COMPACT_ATOMS: atom_id res chain seq x y z
N ASP A 1 10.30 10.70 20.06
CA ASP A 1 10.44 9.25 20.08
C ASP A 1 11.88 8.90 20.45
N GLN A 2 12.10 8.31 21.64
CA GLN A 2 13.43 8.13 22.24
C GLN A 2 14.34 7.26 21.34
N TYR A 3 13.78 6.27 20.65
CA TYR A 3 14.53 5.43 19.72
C TYR A 3 15.08 6.21 18.51
N LEU A 4 14.32 7.15 17.97
CA LEU A 4 14.76 7.99 16.87
C LEU A 4 15.87 8.94 17.31
N SER A 5 15.72 9.58 18.47
CA SER A 5 16.73 10.51 18.99
C SER A 5 18.09 9.86 19.29
N GLU A 6 18.09 8.57 19.66
CA GLU A 6 19.32 7.81 19.94
C GLU A 6 20.03 7.29 18.68
N ASN A 7 19.32 7.21 17.54
CA ASN A 7 19.83 6.61 16.29
C ASN A 7 19.98 7.62 15.13
N LEU A 8 19.64 8.90 15.34
CA LEU A 8 19.85 9.95 14.35
C LEU A 8 21.35 10.23 14.19
N GLN A 9 21.76 10.41 12.92
CA GLN A 9 23.13 10.85 12.61
C GLN A 9 23.28 12.35 12.98
N ALA A 10 24.51 12.80 13.18
CA ALA A 10 24.79 14.18 13.67
C ALA A 10 24.26 15.31 12.75
N GLU A 11 23.90 15.00 11.52
CA GLU A 11 23.34 15.96 10.55
C GLU A 11 21.81 16.02 10.54
N GLU A 12 21.14 15.14 11.31
CA GLU A 12 19.68 15.05 11.35
C GLU A 12 19.14 15.87 12.54
N LYS A 13 18.19 16.73 12.25
CA LYS A 13 17.56 17.60 13.27
C LYS A 13 16.22 17.01 13.68
N GLN A 14 16.01 16.92 15.00
CA GLN A 14 14.71 16.60 15.57
C GLN A 14 13.93 17.89 15.84
N ALA A 15 12.77 18.06 15.20
CA ALA A 15 11.87 19.16 15.49
C ALA A 15 11.17 18.96 16.84
N ALA A 16 11.04 20.01 17.64
CA ALA A 16 10.36 19.95 18.93
C ALA A 16 8.83 19.93 18.81
N SER A 17 8.28 20.31 17.66
CA SER A 17 6.85 20.31 17.38
C SER A 17 6.56 20.05 15.91
N PHE A 18 5.30 19.72 15.60
CA PHE A 18 4.85 19.55 14.22
C PHE A 18 4.91 20.88 13.45
N GLN A 19 4.62 22.00 14.11
CA GLN A 19 4.73 23.34 13.51
C GLN A 19 6.18 23.67 13.11
N GLU A 20 7.15 23.40 13.99
CA GLU A 20 8.57 23.59 13.67
C GLU A 20 9.00 22.72 12.47
N LEU A 21 8.51 21.46 12.42
CA LEU A 21 8.76 20.57 11.27
C LEU A 21 8.21 21.17 9.98
N LEU A 22 6.99 21.74 10.01
CA LEU A 22 6.39 22.40 8.85
C LEU A 22 7.19 23.63 8.40
N ASP A 23 7.64 24.45 9.35
CA ASP A 23 8.38 25.69 9.05
C ASP A 23 9.73 25.41 8.38
N GLU A 24 10.38 24.30 8.74
CA GLU A 24 11.71 23.92 8.27
C GLU A 24 11.71 22.93 7.08
N SER A 25 10.54 22.48 6.62
CA SER A 25 10.43 21.46 5.58
C SER A 25 9.74 21.98 4.32
N ASP A 26 10.15 21.52 3.15
CA ASP A 26 9.42 21.72 1.89
C ASP A 26 8.45 20.58 1.59
N ALA A 27 8.74 19.39 2.13
CA ALA A 27 7.97 18.18 1.93
C ALA A 27 8.03 17.28 3.16
N LEU A 28 6.95 16.54 3.44
CA LEU A 28 6.83 15.62 4.55
C LEU A 28 6.59 14.19 4.08
N TYR A 29 7.18 13.25 4.80
CA TYR A 29 6.79 11.84 4.75
C TYR A 29 6.05 11.47 6.04
N VAL A 30 4.74 11.27 5.94
CA VAL A 30 3.87 10.95 7.08
C VAL A 30 3.83 9.44 7.27
N ILE A 31 4.29 8.97 8.43
CA ILE A 31 4.34 7.55 8.83
C ILE A 31 3.73 7.33 10.21
N SER A 32 2.95 8.28 10.69
CA SER A 32 2.25 8.21 11.98
C SER A 32 1.12 7.17 11.96
N ALA A 33 0.40 7.03 13.08
CA ALA A 33 -0.78 6.18 13.13
C ALA A 33 -1.88 6.68 12.17
N PRO A 34 -2.65 5.79 11.50
CA PRO A 34 -3.63 6.15 10.48
C PRO A 34 -4.67 7.19 10.92
N SER A 35 -5.05 7.18 12.21
CA SER A 35 -6.00 8.17 12.76
C SER A 35 -5.47 9.61 12.72
N LYS A 36 -4.15 9.79 12.68
CA LYS A 36 -3.50 11.11 12.65
C LYS A 36 -3.26 11.64 11.24
N HIS A 37 -3.29 10.76 10.23
CA HIS A 37 -2.91 11.10 8.86
C HIS A 37 -3.70 12.30 8.33
N TYR A 38 -5.03 12.25 8.43
CA TYR A 38 -5.88 13.31 7.89
C TYR A 38 -5.52 14.69 8.46
N ALA A 39 -5.40 14.82 9.77
CA ALA A 39 -5.10 16.11 10.40
C ALA A 39 -3.71 16.62 10.01
N GLN A 40 -2.71 15.76 10.05
CA GLN A 40 -1.32 16.12 9.72
C GLN A 40 -1.16 16.46 8.24
N ILE A 41 -1.79 15.67 7.35
CA ILE A 41 -1.75 15.96 5.91
C ILE A 41 -2.44 17.28 5.60
N LYS A 42 -3.63 17.51 6.19
CA LYS A 42 -4.39 18.74 5.97
C LYS A 42 -3.58 19.97 6.38
N GLU A 43 -3.03 19.97 7.58
CA GLU A 43 -2.19 21.07 8.10
C GLU A 43 -0.96 21.32 7.20
N ALA A 44 -0.29 20.25 6.75
CA ALA A 44 0.85 20.36 5.86
C ALA A 44 0.47 20.92 4.48
N LEU A 45 -0.61 20.43 3.87
CA LEU A 45 -1.09 20.93 2.57
C LEU A 45 -1.53 22.41 2.65
N GLU A 46 -2.26 22.79 3.72
CA GLU A 46 -2.67 24.18 3.97
C GLU A 46 -1.48 25.12 4.13
N ALA A 47 -0.39 24.63 4.75
CA ALA A 47 0.91 25.31 4.85
C ALA A 47 1.72 25.30 3.53
N GLY A 48 1.17 24.73 2.44
CA GLY A 48 1.82 24.68 1.14
C GLY A 48 2.96 23.67 1.02
N LYS A 49 2.96 22.63 1.86
CA LYS A 49 3.98 21.57 1.86
C LYS A 49 3.54 20.39 1.01
N HIS A 50 4.50 19.75 0.33
CA HIS A 50 4.27 18.50 -0.37
C HIS A 50 4.19 17.34 0.62
N VAL A 51 3.30 16.35 0.37
CA VAL A 51 3.10 15.24 1.30
C VAL A 51 3.17 13.90 0.58
N LEU A 52 4.01 13.00 1.11
CA LEU A 52 3.99 11.57 0.89
C LEU A 52 3.46 10.94 2.19
N CYS A 53 2.47 10.06 2.13
CA CYS A 53 1.88 9.46 3.33
C CYS A 53 1.76 7.95 3.21
N GLU A 54 2.10 7.22 4.28
CA GLU A 54 1.84 5.78 4.37
C GLU A 54 0.35 5.47 4.18
N SER A 55 0.08 4.36 3.54
CA SER A 55 -1.28 3.89 3.28
C SER A 55 -1.82 3.04 4.45
N PRO A 56 -3.11 3.14 4.81
CA PRO A 56 -4.14 3.97 4.19
C PRO A 56 -3.93 5.46 4.47
N ILE A 57 -4.00 6.26 3.44
CA ILE A 57 -3.72 7.70 3.53
C ILE A 57 -4.74 8.46 4.39
N THR A 58 -5.96 7.94 4.48
CA THR A 58 -7.01 8.38 5.42
C THR A 58 -7.86 7.17 5.81
N LEU A 59 -8.74 7.34 6.80
CA LEU A 59 -9.70 6.32 7.23
C LEU A 59 -11.13 6.54 6.70
N GLN A 60 -11.35 7.63 5.95
CA GLN A 60 -12.66 7.98 5.40
C GLN A 60 -12.51 8.54 3.98
N PRO A 61 -13.31 8.06 3.00
CA PRO A 61 -13.22 8.53 1.61
C PRO A 61 -13.44 10.03 1.43
N GLN A 62 -14.28 10.63 2.28
CA GLN A 62 -14.55 12.08 2.24
C GLN A 62 -13.30 12.90 2.59
N GLN A 63 -12.51 12.42 3.57
CA GLN A 63 -11.24 13.03 3.95
C GLN A 63 -10.24 13.00 2.79
N TRP A 64 -10.17 11.87 2.08
CA TRP A 64 -9.32 11.76 0.89
C TRP A 64 -9.65 12.81 -0.17
N LYS A 65 -10.96 12.96 -0.50
CA LYS A 65 -11.41 13.93 -1.48
C LYS A 65 -11.05 15.37 -1.08
N GLU A 66 -11.31 15.73 0.18
CA GLU A 66 -10.96 17.04 0.71
C GLU A 66 -9.45 17.32 0.60
N LEU A 67 -8.60 16.36 1.02
CA LEU A 67 -7.15 16.53 0.93
C LEU A 67 -6.67 16.70 -0.52
N LYS A 68 -7.26 16.00 -1.48
CA LYS A 68 -6.93 16.15 -2.90
C LYS A 68 -7.32 17.53 -3.44
N GLU A 69 -8.46 18.07 -3.01
CA GLU A 69 -8.88 19.42 -3.38
C GLU A 69 -7.91 20.46 -2.81
N ILE A 70 -7.55 20.35 -1.52
CA ILE A 70 -6.56 21.23 -0.89
C ILE A 70 -5.21 21.16 -1.63
N ALA A 71 -4.72 19.96 -1.91
CA ALA A 71 -3.45 19.78 -2.62
C ALA A 71 -3.46 20.44 -4.01
N LYS A 72 -4.59 20.32 -4.74
CA LYS A 72 -4.79 20.95 -6.03
C LYS A 72 -4.80 22.48 -5.93
N ASP A 73 -5.55 23.03 -4.98
CA ASP A 73 -5.66 24.48 -4.78
C ASP A 73 -4.33 25.10 -4.37
N LYS A 74 -3.58 24.41 -3.50
CA LYS A 74 -2.25 24.84 -3.05
C LYS A 74 -1.14 24.53 -4.06
N LYS A 75 -1.43 23.77 -5.12
CA LYS A 75 -0.46 23.33 -6.15
C LYS A 75 0.69 22.51 -5.55
N VAL A 76 0.39 21.69 -4.57
CA VAL A 76 1.34 20.80 -3.92
C VAL A 76 1.03 19.34 -4.25
N VAL A 77 2.02 18.48 -4.10
CA VAL A 77 1.88 17.03 -4.34
C VAL A 77 1.37 16.35 -3.08
N LEU A 78 0.30 15.57 -3.22
CA LEU A 78 -0.14 14.58 -2.23
C LEU A 78 -0.04 13.20 -2.89
N MET A 79 0.78 12.30 -2.35
CA MET A 79 1.05 10.98 -2.92
C MET A 79 0.91 9.88 -1.85
N ASP A 80 0.25 8.80 -2.25
CA ASP A 80 0.05 7.60 -1.42
C ASP A 80 1.29 6.69 -1.49
N SER A 81 1.78 6.25 -0.32
CA SER A 81 3.02 5.51 -0.16
C SER A 81 2.77 3.99 -0.14
N ILE A 82 2.42 3.41 -1.29
CA ILE A 82 2.41 1.94 -1.45
C ILE A 82 3.67 1.54 -2.22
N LYS A 83 4.78 1.39 -1.52
CA LYS A 83 6.12 1.18 -2.11
C LYS A 83 6.21 0.01 -3.10
N THR A 84 5.38 -1.03 -2.93
CA THR A 84 5.29 -2.17 -3.85
C THR A 84 4.98 -1.75 -5.28
N ALA A 85 4.14 -0.72 -5.47
CA ALA A 85 3.78 -0.19 -6.79
C ALA A 85 5.00 0.27 -7.60
N TYR A 86 6.05 0.69 -6.92
CA TYR A 86 7.26 1.28 -7.52
C TYR A 86 8.39 0.25 -7.72
N SER A 87 8.24 -0.99 -7.24
CA SER A 87 9.26 -2.02 -7.45
C SER A 87 9.30 -2.48 -8.91
N VAL A 88 10.52 -2.67 -9.44
CA VAL A 88 10.73 -2.98 -10.87
C VAL A 88 10.06 -4.29 -11.25
N ALA A 89 10.23 -5.35 -10.44
CA ALA A 89 9.63 -6.66 -10.71
C ALA A 89 8.10 -6.58 -10.74
N TYR A 90 7.50 -5.92 -9.77
CA TYR A 90 6.04 -5.76 -9.68
C TYR A 90 5.49 -4.95 -10.87
N TYR A 91 6.13 -3.84 -11.23
CA TYR A 91 5.72 -3.04 -12.39
C TYR A 91 5.79 -3.83 -13.69
N ARG A 92 6.87 -4.59 -13.90
CA ARG A 92 7.01 -5.45 -15.09
C ARG A 92 5.98 -6.58 -15.13
N LEU A 93 5.67 -7.16 -13.98
CA LEU A 93 4.59 -8.14 -13.85
C LEU A 93 3.25 -7.56 -14.32
N LEU A 94 2.88 -6.35 -13.86
CA LEU A 94 1.66 -5.67 -14.29
C LEU A 94 1.61 -5.45 -15.80
N LEU A 95 2.72 -4.98 -16.40
CA LEU A 95 2.79 -4.77 -17.85
C LEU A 95 2.61 -6.06 -18.62
N LEU A 96 3.21 -7.16 -18.17
CA LEU A 96 3.08 -8.47 -18.84
C LEU A 96 1.67 -9.04 -18.68
N ALA A 97 1.08 -8.93 -17.49
CA ALA A 97 -0.30 -9.37 -17.25
C ALA A 97 -1.30 -8.61 -18.12
N LYS A 98 -1.22 -7.28 -18.12
CA LYS A 98 -2.07 -6.40 -18.98
C LYS A 98 -1.78 -6.59 -20.46
N GLY A 99 -0.57 -6.97 -20.83
CA GLY A 99 -0.17 -7.30 -22.20
C GLY A 99 -0.66 -8.67 -22.68
N GLY A 100 -1.43 -9.42 -21.86
CA GLY A 100 -2.06 -10.68 -22.25
C GLY A 100 -1.14 -11.88 -22.26
N ILE A 101 0.00 -11.84 -21.55
CA ILE A 101 0.94 -12.99 -21.50
C ILE A 101 0.28 -14.26 -20.94
N ILE A 102 -0.73 -14.12 -20.09
CA ILE A 102 -1.53 -15.21 -19.53
C ILE A 102 -2.96 -15.27 -20.12
N GLY A 103 -3.24 -14.53 -21.20
CA GLY A 103 -4.58 -14.35 -21.73
C GLY A 103 -5.40 -13.35 -20.93
N ASP A 104 -6.73 -13.54 -20.87
CA ASP A 104 -7.63 -12.72 -20.08
C ASP A 104 -7.46 -13.06 -18.60
N ILE A 105 -7.39 -12.04 -17.74
CA ILE A 105 -7.25 -12.24 -16.30
C ILE A 105 -8.58 -12.66 -15.71
N MET A 106 -8.59 -13.82 -15.04
CA MET A 106 -9.79 -14.43 -14.44
C MET A 106 -9.80 -14.38 -12.92
N SER A 107 -8.61 -14.37 -12.28
CA SER A 107 -8.51 -14.22 -10.83
C SER A 107 -7.25 -13.47 -10.40
N VAL A 108 -7.36 -12.72 -9.30
CA VAL A 108 -6.21 -12.12 -8.59
C VAL A 108 -6.33 -12.46 -7.11
N ASP A 109 -5.34 -13.19 -6.59
CA ASP A 109 -5.33 -13.66 -5.20
C ASP A 109 -4.05 -13.21 -4.50
N ALA A 110 -4.18 -12.33 -3.49
CA ALA A 110 -3.07 -11.73 -2.77
C ALA A 110 -3.10 -12.10 -1.28
N THR A 111 -1.95 -12.53 -0.73
CA THR A 111 -1.80 -12.84 0.69
C THR A 111 -0.71 -11.98 1.30
N CYS A 112 -1.03 -11.22 2.38
CA CYS A 112 -0.06 -10.46 3.16
C CYS A 112 -0.26 -10.75 4.64
N THR A 113 0.64 -11.51 5.26
CA THR A 113 0.54 -11.87 6.67
C THR A 113 1.86 -11.74 7.39
N SER A 114 1.79 -11.33 8.65
CA SER A 114 2.91 -11.34 9.60
C SER A 114 2.41 -11.78 10.98
N LEU A 115 3.33 -12.15 11.86
CA LEU A 115 3.03 -12.29 13.28
C LEU A 115 3.56 -11.05 13.98
N VAL A 116 2.68 -10.37 14.68
CA VAL A 116 3.03 -9.29 15.60
C VAL A 116 2.78 -9.81 17.00
N ASP A 117 3.79 -9.70 17.85
CA ASP A 117 3.65 -10.03 19.26
C ASP A 117 2.83 -8.94 19.93
N PHE A 118 1.57 -9.25 20.19
CA PHE A 118 0.59 -8.30 20.66
C PHE A 118 0.21 -8.60 22.10
N ASP A 119 0.60 -7.68 23.01
CA ASP A 119 0.20 -7.72 24.42
C ASP A 119 -0.83 -6.60 24.70
N PRO A 120 -2.14 -6.94 24.84
CA PRO A 120 -3.18 -5.97 25.08
C PRO A 120 -3.08 -5.25 26.43
N THR A 121 -2.23 -5.71 27.35
CA THR A 121 -2.06 -5.12 28.68
C THR A 121 -1.06 -3.97 28.70
N GLN A 122 -0.24 -3.81 27.66
CA GLN A 122 0.78 -2.76 27.57
C GLN A 122 0.24 -1.50 26.90
N ASP A 123 0.19 -0.40 27.66
CA ASP A 123 -0.21 0.92 27.15
C ASP A 123 0.69 1.45 26.02
N SER A 124 1.98 1.05 26.01
CA SER A 124 2.94 1.39 24.96
C SER A 124 2.56 0.84 23.57
N GLN A 125 1.68 -0.18 23.54
CA GLN A 125 1.24 -0.81 22.29
C GLN A 125 -0.10 -0.26 21.75
N LYS A 126 -0.63 0.81 22.33
CA LYS A 126 -1.90 1.42 21.87
C LYS A 126 -1.87 1.81 20.40
N SER A 127 -0.73 2.25 19.88
CA SER A 127 -0.58 2.57 18.45
C SER A 127 -0.71 1.35 17.55
N LEU A 128 -0.43 0.13 18.03
CA LEU A 128 -0.58 -1.10 17.27
C LEU A 128 -2.05 -1.40 16.94
N TYR A 129 -3.01 -0.98 17.79
CA TYR A 129 -4.43 -1.14 17.48
C TYR A 129 -4.87 -0.38 16.23
N GLU A 130 -4.20 0.74 15.93
CA GLU A 130 -4.51 1.54 14.75
C GLU A 130 -3.92 0.91 13.48
N TRP A 131 -2.79 0.20 13.62
CA TRP A 131 -2.20 -0.62 12.58
C TRP A 131 -2.70 -2.07 12.68
N ASN A 132 -4.00 -2.27 12.66
CA ASN A 132 -4.62 -3.58 12.57
C ASN A 132 -4.32 -4.25 11.22
N SER A 133 -4.72 -5.52 11.05
CA SER A 133 -4.36 -6.29 9.85
C SER A 133 -4.77 -5.61 8.54
N ILE A 134 -5.97 -4.99 8.51
CA ILE A 134 -6.45 -4.33 7.30
C ILE A 134 -5.72 -3.02 7.03
N CYS A 135 -5.41 -2.22 8.04
CA CYS A 135 -4.64 -0.99 7.85
C CYS A 135 -3.19 -1.27 7.46
N ALA A 136 -2.56 -2.27 8.09
CA ALA A 136 -1.15 -2.59 7.84
C ALA A 136 -0.92 -3.27 6.48
N TRP A 137 -1.80 -4.16 6.06
CA TRP A 137 -1.60 -5.02 4.88
C TRP A 137 -2.65 -4.82 3.78
N GLY A 138 -3.83 -4.28 4.12
CA GLY A 138 -4.92 -4.08 3.15
C GLY A 138 -4.50 -3.29 1.93
N PRO A 139 -3.89 -2.11 2.06
CA PRO A 139 -3.47 -1.31 0.90
C PRO A 139 -2.55 -2.08 -0.05
N THR A 140 -1.57 -2.79 0.50
CA THR A 140 -0.65 -3.62 -0.30
C THR A 140 -1.38 -4.76 -1.01
N ALA A 141 -2.27 -5.49 -0.31
CA ALA A 141 -2.97 -6.62 -0.89
C ALA A 141 -4.07 -6.22 -1.90
N LEU A 142 -4.70 -5.05 -1.73
CA LEU A 142 -5.68 -4.48 -2.65
C LEU A 142 -5.04 -3.96 -3.94
N LEU A 143 -3.80 -3.50 -3.87
CA LEU A 143 -3.10 -2.87 -4.99
C LEU A 143 -3.14 -3.71 -6.28
N PRO A 144 -2.70 -4.97 -6.34
CA PRO A 144 -2.73 -5.77 -7.57
C PRO A 144 -4.15 -6.02 -8.07
N ILE A 145 -5.12 -6.15 -7.18
CA ILE A 145 -6.53 -6.35 -7.53
C ILE A 145 -7.04 -5.14 -8.30
N PHE A 146 -6.90 -3.95 -7.73
CA PHE A 146 -7.42 -2.73 -8.36
C PHE A 146 -6.59 -2.29 -9.56
N GLN A 147 -5.29 -2.52 -9.57
CA GLN A 147 -4.46 -2.22 -10.75
C GLN A 147 -4.73 -3.12 -11.95
N LEU A 148 -5.17 -4.35 -11.75
CA LEU A 148 -5.43 -5.32 -12.82
C LEU A 148 -6.90 -5.39 -13.24
N LEU A 149 -7.83 -5.32 -12.28
CA LEU A 149 -9.26 -5.51 -12.52
C LEU A 149 -10.07 -4.20 -12.42
N GLY A 150 -9.44 -3.11 -11.94
CA GLY A 150 -10.12 -1.84 -11.71
C GLY A 150 -10.86 -1.79 -10.36
N THR A 151 -11.49 -0.64 -10.10
CA THR A 151 -12.22 -0.37 -8.85
C THR A 151 -13.72 -0.65 -8.94
N GLU A 152 -14.23 -0.97 -10.14
CA GLU A 152 -15.65 -1.21 -10.41
C GLU A 152 -16.00 -2.71 -10.27
N TYR A 153 -16.11 -3.19 -9.04
CA TYR A 153 -16.56 -4.56 -8.75
C TYR A 153 -18.08 -4.60 -8.49
N SER A 154 -18.71 -5.74 -8.79
CA SER A 154 -20.16 -5.94 -8.61
C SER A 154 -20.55 -6.13 -7.14
N SER A 155 -19.70 -6.81 -6.37
CA SER A 155 -19.91 -7.02 -4.93
C SER A 155 -18.61 -7.36 -4.21
N LYS A 156 -18.58 -7.13 -2.89
CA LYS A 156 -17.50 -7.61 -2.02
C LYS A 156 -18.07 -8.29 -0.77
N GLN A 157 -17.33 -9.27 -0.26
CA GLN A 157 -17.62 -9.95 1.00
C GLN A 157 -16.40 -9.86 1.91
N ILE A 158 -16.61 -9.49 3.16
CA ILE A 158 -15.55 -9.34 4.16
C ILE A 158 -15.82 -10.31 5.30
N ALA A 159 -14.82 -11.13 5.63
CA ALA A 159 -14.84 -12.02 6.79
C ALA A 159 -13.64 -11.71 7.68
N THR A 160 -13.90 -11.36 8.93
CA THR A 160 -12.86 -10.91 9.88
C THR A 160 -12.92 -11.72 11.16
N HIS A 161 -11.76 -12.15 11.65
CA HIS A 161 -11.58 -12.68 12.99
C HIS A 161 -10.88 -11.65 13.87
N PHE A 162 -11.56 -11.21 14.94
CA PHE A 162 -11.03 -10.21 15.86
C PHE A 162 -10.32 -10.87 17.04
N LEU A 163 -9.11 -10.42 17.36
CA LEU A 163 -8.44 -10.71 18.64
C LEU A 163 -9.07 -9.90 19.77
N ASP A 164 -9.39 -8.64 19.51
CA ASP A 164 -10.10 -7.76 20.45
C ASP A 164 -11.27 -7.09 19.71
N LYS A 165 -12.51 -7.57 20.00
CA LYS A 165 -13.72 -7.04 19.38
C LYS A 165 -14.03 -5.62 19.85
N ALA A 166 -13.75 -5.29 21.12
CA ALA A 166 -14.05 -3.98 21.68
C ALA A 166 -13.19 -2.89 21.03
N LYS A 167 -11.94 -3.19 20.77
CA LYS A 167 -10.99 -2.28 20.11
C LYS A 167 -10.94 -2.47 18.58
N ARG A 168 -11.73 -3.41 18.04
CA ARG A 168 -11.78 -3.74 16.62
C ARG A 168 -10.39 -4.11 16.04
N TYR A 169 -9.56 -4.77 16.85
CA TYR A 169 -8.26 -5.26 16.40
C TYR A 169 -8.44 -6.64 15.76
N ASP A 170 -8.25 -6.71 14.45
CA ASP A 170 -8.38 -7.95 13.70
C ASP A 170 -7.07 -8.74 13.67
N ALA A 171 -7.17 -10.04 13.90
CA ALA A 171 -6.07 -10.97 13.71
C ALA A 171 -5.88 -11.34 12.25
N PHE A 172 -7.02 -11.40 11.53
CA PHE A 172 -7.09 -11.91 10.18
C PHE A 172 -8.37 -11.45 9.49
N THR A 173 -8.20 -10.90 8.31
CA THR A 173 -9.32 -10.48 7.45
C THR A 173 -9.15 -11.07 6.07
N LYS A 174 -10.23 -11.65 5.54
CA LYS A 174 -10.35 -12.09 4.16
C LYS A 174 -11.41 -11.27 3.44
N ILE A 175 -11.06 -10.78 2.23
CA ILE A 175 -11.99 -10.05 1.37
C ILE A 175 -12.05 -10.78 0.02
N SER A 176 -13.27 -10.95 -0.50
CA SER A 176 -13.51 -11.49 -1.83
C SER A 176 -14.28 -10.48 -2.66
N PHE A 177 -13.90 -10.31 -3.92
CA PHE A 177 -14.53 -9.40 -4.87
C PHE A 177 -15.09 -10.19 -6.05
N LEU A 178 -16.27 -9.80 -6.50
CA LEU A 178 -16.88 -10.29 -7.73
C LEU A 178 -16.87 -9.16 -8.76
N TYR A 179 -16.22 -9.39 -9.89
CA TYR A 179 -16.24 -8.54 -11.07
C TYR A 179 -17.13 -9.17 -12.16
N PRO A 180 -17.60 -8.42 -13.17
CA PRO A 180 -18.39 -8.98 -14.27
C PRO A 180 -17.68 -10.10 -15.04
N HIS A 181 -16.32 -10.10 -15.06
CA HIS A 181 -15.50 -11.01 -15.87
C HIS A 181 -14.39 -11.71 -15.07
N ALA A 182 -14.28 -11.44 -13.78
CA ALA A 182 -13.22 -12.00 -12.93
C ALA A 182 -13.67 -12.10 -11.47
N VAL A 183 -12.87 -12.78 -10.67
CA VAL A 183 -12.97 -12.79 -9.21
C VAL A 183 -11.66 -12.37 -8.60
N ALA A 184 -11.69 -11.84 -7.38
CA ALA A 184 -10.45 -11.60 -6.65
C ALA A 184 -10.60 -11.91 -5.17
N SER A 185 -9.50 -12.24 -4.52
CA SER A 185 -9.48 -12.40 -3.08
C SER A 185 -8.18 -11.87 -2.47
N LEU A 186 -8.30 -11.43 -1.21
CA LEU A 186 -7.13 -11.15 -0.41
C LEU A 186 -7.25 -11.78 0.98
N LYS A 187 -6.09 -12.05 1.58
CA LYS A 187 -5.94 -12.44 2.98
C LYS A 187 -4.92 -11.53 3.62
N VAL A 188 -5.30 -10.84 4.68
CA VAL A 188 -4.40 -10.00 5.47
C VAL A 188 -4.45 -10.38 6.93
N GLY A 189 -3.31 -10.35 7.62
CA GLY A 189 -3.26 -10.75 9.02
C GLY A 189 -1.98 -10.33 9.73
N GLN A 190 -2.13 -9.90 10.99
CA GLN A 190 -1.03 -9.67 11.93
C GLN A 190 -1.04 -10.66 13.10
N GLY A 191 -2.09 -11.47 13.24
CA GLY A 191 -2.23 -12.54 14.22
C GLY A 191 -2.14 -13.95 13.63
N VAL A 192 -1.88 -14.06 12.32
CA VAL A 192 -1.81 -15.33 11.59
C VAL A 192 -0.68 -15.27 10.58
N LYS A 193 0.13 -16.33 10.50
CA LYS A 193 1.14 -16.51 9.46
C LYS A 193 0.64 -17.47 8.39
N SER A 194 0.71 -17.04 7.14
CA SER A 194 0.42 -17.83 5.94
C SER A 194 1.50 -17.59 4.90
N GLU A 195 1.51 -18.37 3.82
CA GLU A 195 2.32 -18.07 2.64
C GLU A 195 1.91 -16.68 2.08
N GLY A 196 2.89 -15.85 1.82
CA GLY A 196 2.69 -14.48 1.32
C GLY A 196 2.90 -14.40 -0.18
N GLU A 197 2.10 -15.16 -0.93
CA GLU A 197 2.14 -15.23 -2.40
C GLU A 197 1.14 -14.26 -3.07
N LEU A 198 1.42 -13.94 -4.34
CA LEU A 198 0.46 -13.34 -5.26
C LEU A 198 0.28 -14.28 -6.46
N ILE A 199 -0.97 -14.62 -6.76
CA ILE A 199 -1.33 -15.45 -7.92
C ILE A 199 -2.28 -14.65 -8.81
N ILE A 200 -1.95 -14.55 -10.09
CA ILE A 200 -2.79 -13.93 -11.11
C ILE A 200 -3.10 -15.00 -12.15
N SER A 201 -4.34 -15.48 -12.16
CA SER A 201 -4.78 -16.57 -13.03
C SER A 201 -5.42 -16.02 -14.30
N GLY A 202 -5.09 -16.60 -15.45
CA GLY A 202 -5.61 -16.21 -16.75
C GLY A 202 -6.02 -17.39 -17.62
N THR A 203 -6.58 -17.10 -18.78
CA THR A 203 -7.12 -18.11 -19.72
C THR A 203 -6.05 -18.93 -20.45
N LYS A 204 -4.77 -18.52 -20.40
CA LYS A 204 -3.64 -19.22 -21.06
C LYS A 204 -2.56 -19.68 -20.10
N GLY A 205 -2.60 -19.24 -18.84
CA GLY A 205 -1.62 -19.55 -17.83
C GLY A 205 -1.81 -18.68 -16.60
N TYR A 206 -0.83 -18.64 -15.72
CA TYR A 206 -0.88 -17.81 -14.53
C TYR A 206 0.48 -17.23 -14.18
N ILE A 207 0.46 -16.13 -13.44
CA ILE A 207 1.65 -15.54 -12.84
C ILE A 207 1.69 -15.94 -11.38
N TYR A 208 2.84 -16.43 -10.94
CA TYR A 208 3.12 -16.78 -9.55
C TYR A 208 4.26 -15.92 -9.03
N VAL A 209 3.99 -15.23 -7.92
CA VAL A 209 5.00 -14.44 -7.19
C VAL A 209 5.13 -15.04 -5.80
N PRO A 210 6.28 -15.63 -5.45
CA PRO A 210 6.47 -16.26 -4.15
C PRO A 210 6.54 -15.24 -3.01
N ALA A 211 6.43 -15.75 -1.80
CA ALA A 211 6.55 -14.96 -0.59
C ALA A 211 8.00 -14.42 -0.39
N PRO A 212 8.12 -13.16 0.05
CA PRO A 212 7.07 -12.16 0.24
C PRO A 212 6.86 -11.36 -1.06
N TRP A 213 5.73 -11.58 -1.73
CA TRP A 213 5.46 -11.01 -3.06
C TRP A 213 5.56 -9.48 -3.13
N TRP A 214 5.29 -8.78 -2.02
CA TRP A 214 5.35 -7.31 -1.95
C TRP A 214 6.78 -6.75 -1.91
N LYS A 215 7.79 -7.63 -1.80
CA LYS A 215 9.22 -7.34 -1.85
C LYS A 215 9.91 -8.22 -2.89
N THR A 216 9.20 -8.56 -3.97
CA THR A 216 9.73 -9.52 -4.92
C THR A 216 10.83 -8.93 -5.79
N ASP A 217 11.82 -9.75 -6.06
CA ASP A 217 12.86 -9.56 -7.07
C ASP A 217 12.67 -10.51 -8.27
N TYR A 218 11.70 -11.42 -8.19
CA TYR A 218 11.38 -12.31 -9.29
C TYR A 218 9.92 -12.77 -9.30
N PHE A 219 9.44 -13.24 -10.47
CA PHE A 219 8.16 -13.91 -10.62
C PHE A 219 8.23 -14.94 -11.76
N GLU A 220 7.27 -15.85 -11.79
CA GLU A 220 7.16 -16.87 -12.82
C GLU A 220 5.86 -16.70 -13.59
N VAL A 221 5.94 -16.91 -14.93
CA VAL A 221 4.76 -17.13 -15.77
C VAL A 221 4.71 -18.62 -16.08
N ARG A 222 3.64 -19.25 -15.66
CA ARG A 222 3.45 -20.69 -15.75
C ARG A 222 2.29 -21.02 -16.66
N TYR A 223 2.49 -22.02 -17.50
CA TYR A 223 1.52 -22.51 -18.49
C TYR A 223 1.18 -23.97 -18.24
N GLU A 224 0.11 -24.48 -18.89
CA GLU A 224 -0.27 -25.89 -18.85
C GLU A 224 0.88 -26.81 -19.26
N ASN A 225 1.61 -26.45 -20.33
CA ASN A 225 2.87 -27.12 -20.66
C ASN A 225 4.04 -26.47 -19.91
N PRO A 226 4.65 -27.17 -18.92
CA PRO A 226 5.74 -26.61 -18.10
C PRO A 226 6.98 -26.19 -18.90
N GLN A 227 7.18 -26.73 -20.12
CA GLN A 227 8.30 -26.33 -20.99
C GLN A 227 8.20 -24.88 -21.46
N ASN A 228 7.01 -24.29 -21.41
CA ASN A 228 6.76 -22.89 -21.77
C ASN A 228 6.93 -21.93 -20.60
N ASN A 229 7.15 -22.43 -19.40
CA ASN A 229 7.29 -21.60 -18.20
C ASN A 229 8.47 -20.63 -18.32
N LYS A 230 8.28 -19.42 -17.81
CA LYS A 230 9.28 -18.35 -17.85
C LYS A 230 9.51 -17.79 -16.46
N ARG A 231 10.75 -17.46 -16.16
CA ARG A 231 11.16 -16.78 -14.92
C ARG A 231 11.72 -15.41 -15.25
N TYR A 232 11.35 -14.42 -14.47
CA TYR A 232 11.76 -13.04 -14.63
C TYR A 232 12.42 -12.58 -13.34
N PHE A 233 13.65 -12.09 -13.43
CA PHE A 233 14.45 -11.62 -12.31
C PHE A 233 14.75 -10.15 -12.48
N TYR A 234 14.61 -9.40 -11.39
CA TYR A 234 14.88 -7.96 -11.34
C TYR A 234 15.54 -7.63 -10.01
N GLN A 235 16.49 -6.73 -10.02
CA GLN A 235 17.09 -6.26 -8.80
C GLN A 235 16.10 -5.38 -8.03
N LEU A 236 15.96 -5.62 -6.73
CA LEU A 236 15.16 -4.82 -5.82
C LEU A 236 16.08 -4.08 -4.84
N ASP A 237 16.25 -2.78 -5.04
CA ASP A 237 17.02 -1.93 -4.15
C ASP A 237 16.11 -1.18 -3.17
N GLY A 238 16.42 -1.26 -1.85
CA GLY A 238 15.70 -0.50 -0.81
C GLY A 238 14.21 -0.80 -0.73
N GLU A 239 13.80 -2.03 -0.99
CA GLU A 239 12.42 -2.51 -0.85
C GLU A 239 11.35 -1.67 -1.62
N GLY A 240 11.74 -0.96 -2.66
CA GLY A 240 10.86 -0.08 -3.42
C GLY A 240 10.80 1.36 -2.90
N LEU A 241 11.21 1.64 -1.67
CA LEU A 241 11.18 2.98 -1.07
C LEU A 241 11.95 4.01 -1.91
N ARG A 242 13.15 3.64 -2.34
CA ARG A 242 14.01 4.49 -3.20
C ARG A 242 13.28 4.96 -4.47
N TYR A 243 12.61 4.07 -5.16
CA TYR A 243 11.92 4.40 -6.42
C TYR A 243 10.70 5.28 -6.17
N MET A 244 9.97 5.02 -5.09
CA MET A 244 8.84 5.83 -4.67
C MET A 244 9.27 7.26 -4.32
N LEU A 245 10.33 7.44 -3.52
CA LEU A 245 10.87 8.75 -3.19
C LEU A 245 11.34 9.51 -4.44
N LEU A 246 11.99 8.83 -5.40
CA LEU A 246 12.37 9.45 -6.66
C LEU A 246 11.15 9.90 -7.48
N SER A 247 10.06 9.14 -7.50
CA SER A 247 8.80 9.53 -8.15
C SER A 247 8.17 10.74 -7.47
N PHE A 248 8.13 10.77 -6.14
CA PHE A 248 7.64 11.91 -5.35
C PHE A 248 8.47 13.17 -5.64
N LEU A 249 9.79 13.11 -5.56
CA LEU A 249 10.68 14.24 -5.87
C LEU A 249 10.52 14.72 -7.32
N LYS A 250 10.32 13.79 -8.27
CA LYS A 250 10.08 14.14 -9.66
C LYS A 250 8.74 14.84 -9.84
N ALA A 251 7.70 14.40 -9.13
CA ALA A 251 6.40 15.08 -9.13
C ALA A 251 6.51 16.52 -8.61
N ILE A 252 7.21 16.72 -7.50
CA ILE A 252 7.47 18.05 -6.93
C ILE A 252 8.20 18.96 -7.94
N ARG A 253 9.29 18.48 -8.52
CA ARG A 253 10.13 19.27 -9.45
C ARG A 253 9.43 19.66 -10.75
N THR A 254 8.52 18.82 -11.22
CA THR A 254 7.91 19.01 -12.55
C THR A 254 6.47 19.49 -12.50
N GLY A 255 5.82 19.41 -11.33
CA GLY A 255 4.39 19.68 -11.18
C GLY A 255 3.48 18.67 -11.91
N LYS A 256 4.03 17.51 -12.32
CA LYS A 256 3.29 16.44 -12.99
C LYS A 256 3.11 15.26 -12.06
N ASP A 257 2.04 14.50 -12.27
CA ASP A 257 1.82 13.25 -11.53
C ASP A 257 2.79 12.16 -12.02
N PHE A 258 3.47 11.54 -11.07
CA PHE A 258 4.34 10.37 -11.26
C PHE A 258 3.97 9.23 -10.29
N SER A 259 2.78 9.30 -9.69
CA SER A 259 2.28 8.22 -8.87
C SER A 259 1.98 6.98 -9.72
N TYR A 260 2.38 5.82 -9.21
CA TYR A 260 2.00 4.52 -9.77
C TYR A 260 0.71 3.97 -9.11
N VAL A 261 0.18 4.71 -8.14
CA VAL A 261 -1.11 4.47 -7.52
C VAL A 261 -2.01 5.64 -7.91
N SER A 262 -3.02 5.38 -8.72
CA SER A 262 -3.96 6.42 -9.17
C SER A 262 -4.92 6.84 -8.03
N ASP A 263 -5.50 8.01 -8.15
CA ASP A 263 -6.38 8.58 -7.12
C ASP A 263 -7.62 7.73 -6.86
N ASP A 264 -8.17 7.11 -7.90
CA ASP A 264 -9.31 6.18 -7.80
C ASP A 264 -8.96 4.90 -7.02
N ILE A 265 -7.74 4.39 -7.20
CA ILE A 265 -7.24 3.25 -6.42
C ILE A 265 -7.04 3.63 -4.96
N SER A 266 -6.41 4.78 -4.67
CA SER A 266 -6.24 5.24 -3.29
C SER A 266 -7.59 5.48 -2.61
N GLU A 267 -8.56 6.08 -3.31
CA GLU A 267 -9.93 6.28 -2.79
C GLU A 267 -10.60 4.93 -2.48
N GLU A 268 -10.49 3.95 -3.39
CA GLU A 268 -11.15 2.65 -3.19
C GLU A 268 -10.47 1.82 -2.10
N ILE A 269 -9.16 1.94 -1.91
CA ILE A 269 -8.43 1.36 -0.77
C ILE A 269 -9.02 1.90 0.54
N VAL A 270 -9.21 3.22 0.64
CA VAL A 270 -9.80 3.85 1.84
C VAL A 270 -11.26 3.43 2.04
N ARG A 271 -12.01 3.19 0.97
CA ARG A 271 -13.41 2.76 1.02
C ARG A 271 -13.58 1.29 1.42
N THR A 272 -12.58 0.48 1.15
CA THR A 272 -12.61 -0.97 1.44
C THR A 272 -12.33 -1.30 2.87
#